data_667bce8aae9d1c267e7d4a7b28164a4b
#
_entry.id   667bce8aae9d1c267e7d4a7b28164a4b
#
_cell.length_a   1.000
_cell.length_b   1.000
_cell.length_c   1.000
_cell.angle_alpha   90.00
_cell.angle_beta   90.00
_cell.angle_gamma   90.00
#
_symmetry.space_group_name_H-M   'P 1'
#
loop_
_entity.id
_entity.type
_entity.pdbx_description
1 polymer ?
#
loop_
_entity_poly.entity_id
_entity_poly.type
_entity_poly.pdbx_seq_one_letter_code
_entity_poly.pdbx_strand_id
1 'polypeptide(L)'
;AASDVYKRQVKDRVERIYSLDGPGFPESVVNSFEYASVSDRIVKIVPDSSVVGMVLETPERCMVVKSDVEGIMQHFAFSWQMHGGEFDKVEDVANSSVTFNKALNGWLSNLSKEQRERAVDALFAVLEASGAGSISAMMAAGPKVIPEMLGTYVGLSVEDRRNLNQALGIMLQAALARNPKVRRR
;
A
#
# COMPACT_ATOMS: atom_id res chain seq x y z
N ALA A 1 18.39 -4.71 28.25
CA ALA A 1 18.53 -3.77 29.37
C ALA A 1 18.66 -2.30 28.92
N ALA A 2 19.84 -1.79 28.50
CA ALA A 2 19.97 -0.35 28.13
C ALA A 2 19.18 0.01 26.86
N SER A 3 19.14 -0.85 25.84
CA SER A 3 18.36 -0.64 24.62
C SER A 3 16.84 -0.58 24.89
N ASP A 4 16.34 -1.32 25.87
CA ASP A 4 14.92 -1.35 26.20
C ASP A 4 14.49 -0.09 26.96
N VAL A 5 15.37 0.42 27.82
CA VAL A 5 15.15 1.71 28.51
C VAL A 5 15.11 2.85 27.49
N TYR A 6 16.05 2.87 26.53
CA TYR A 6 16.08 3.88 25.48
C TYR A 6 14.84 3.84 24.58
N LYS A 7 14.41 2.65 24.17
CA LYS A 7 13.19 2.45 23.40
C LYS A 7 11.94 2.95 24.13
N ARG A 8 11.83 2.71 25.45
CA ARG A 8 10.75 3.23 26.26
C ARG A 8 10.76 4.76 26.32
N GLN A 9 11.92 5.37 26.59
CA GLN A 9 12.05 6.83 26.65
C GLN A 9 11.66 7.51 25.35
N VAL A 10 12.03 6.94 24.19
CA VAL A 10 11.61 7.46 22.87
C VAL A 10 10.12 7.31 22.69
N LYS A 11 9.55 6.13 23.00
CA LYS A 11 8.13 5.84 22.84
C LYS A 11 7.26 6.79 23.67
N ASP A 12 7.66 7.09 24.90
CA ASP A 12 6.89 7.96 25.81
C ASP A 12 6.84 9.43 25.33
N ARG A 13 7.74 9.80 24.40
CA ARG A 13 7.77 11.13 23.77
C ARG A 13 6.96 11.24 22.50
N VAL A 14 6.49 10.10 21.95
CA VAL A 14 5.66 10.08 20.74
C VAL A 14 4.21 10.29 21.13
N GLU A 15 3.65 11.42 20.77
CA GLU A 15 2.24 11.75 21.05
C GLU A 15 1.30 11.13 20.02
N ARG A 16 1.65 11.20 18.73
CA ARG A 16 0.85 10.65 17.63
C ARG A 16 1.74 10.10 16.52
N ILE A 17 1.23 9.09 15.82
CA ILE A 17 1.84 8.46 14.66
C ILE A 17 0.84 8.58 13.50
N TYR A 18 1.20 9.30 12.45
CA TYR A 18 0.36 9.42 11.27
C TYR A 18 0.80 8.44 10.19
N SER A 19 -0.11 7.57 9.78
CA SER A 19 0.08 6.65 8.64
C SER A 19 -0.76 7.16 7.47
N LEU A 20 -0.10 7.74 6.48
CA LEU A 20 -0.74 8.27 5.28
C LEU A 20 -0.71 7.21 4.19
N ASP A 21 -1.78 6.44 4.07
CA ASP A 21 -1.94 5.29 3.17
C ASP A 21 -0.77 4.29 3.24
N GLY A 22 -0.09 4.22 4.41
CA GLY A 22 0.95 3.22 4.64
C GLY A 22 0.33 1.82 4.74
N PRO A 23 1.04 0.75 4.31
CA PRO A 23 0.57 -0.61 4.52
C PRO A 23 0.44 -0.92 6.02
N GLY A 24 -0.35 -1.93 6.34
CA GLY A 24 -0.43 -2.48 7.68
C GLY A 24 0.81 -3.31 8.04
N PHE A 25 0.68 -4.13 9.07
CA PHE A 25 1.76 -4.97 9.57
C PHE A 25 1.36 -6.45 9.53
N PRO A 26 2.34 -7.37 9.51
CA PRO A 26 2.06 -8.78 9.71
C PRO A 26 1.38 -9.02 11.07
N GLU A 27 0.52 -10.02 11.14
CA GLU A 27 -0.24 -10.38 12.35
C GLU A 27 0.68 -10.54 13.58
N SER A 28 1.88 -11.10 13.41
CA SER A 28 2.87 -11.25 14.48
C SER A 28 3.33 -9.91 15.08
N VAL A 29 3.34 -8.84 14.28
CA VAL A 29 3.67 -7.49 14.75
C VAL A 29 2.46 -6.85 15.42
N VAL A 30 1.27 -6.96 14.83
CA VAL A 30 0.02 -6.40 15.38
C VAL A 30 -0.29 -6.99 16.76
N ASN A 31 -0.02 -8.29 16.95
CA ASN A 31 -0.23 -8.98 18.23
C ASN A 31 0.93 -8.80 19.23
N SER A 32 1.95 -7.99 18.89
CA SER A 32 3.07 -7.74 19.83
C SER A 32 2.72 -6.72 20.89
N PHE A 33 3.38 -6.83 22.04
CA PHE A 33 3.25 -5.86 23.14
C PHE A 33 3.71 -4.45 22.71
N GLU A 34 4.75 -4.38 21.89
CA GLU A 34 5.31 -3.13 21.36
C GLU A 34 4.27 -2.38 20.53
N TYR A 35 3.57 -3.08 19.65
CA TYR A 35 2.52 -2.51 18.82
C TYR A 35 1.33 -2.07 19.67
N ALA A 36 0.81 -2.94 20.52
CA ALA A 36 -0.32 -2.64 21.40
C ALA A 36 -0.06 -1.40 22.27
N SER A 37 1.19 -1.17 22.64
CA SER A 37 1.60 -0.04 23.50
C SER A 37 1.61 1.32 22.81
N VAL A 38 1.41 1.40 21.48
CA VAL A 38 1.36 2.63 20.68
C VAL A 38 0.16 2.70 19.74
N SER A 39 -0.61 1.63 19.64
CA SER A 39 -1.72 1.50 18.67
C SER A 39 -2.80 2.58 18.84
N ASP A 40 -3.06 3.02 20.06
CA ASP A 40 -3.98 4.10 20.40
C ASP A 40 -3.53 5.48 19.90
N ARG A 41 -2.25 5.62 19.58
CA ARG A 41 -1.65 6.85 19.05
C ARG A 41 -1.56 6.86 17.52
N ILE A 42 -1.88 5.74 16.87
CA ILE A 42 -1.83 5.64 15.41
C ILE A 42 -3.09 6.26 14.82
N VAL A 43 -2.89 7.23 13.96
CA VAL A 43 -3.94 7.85 13.13
C VAL A 43 -3.69 7.43 11.70
N LYS A 44 -4.50 6.48 11.22
CA LYS A 44 -4.41 6.01 9.84
C LYS A 44 -5.37 6.77 8.95
N ILE A 45 -4.86 7.33 7.87
CA ILE A 45 -5.63 8.06 6.86
C ILE A 45 -5.40 7.38 5.52
N VAL A 46 -6.48 7.01 4.85
CA VAL A 46 -6.44 6.32 3.56
C VAL A 46 -7.37 6.98 2.56
N PRO A 47 -7.05 7.02 1.26
CA PRO A 47 -7.99 7.50 0.25
C PRO A 47 -9.13 6.50 0.05
N ASP A 48 -10.24 6.95 -0.53
CA ASP A 48 -11.45 6.14 -0.74
C ASP A 48 -11.22 4.89 -1.62
N SER A 49 -10.27 4.95 -2.54
CA SER A 49 -9.85 3.81 -3.36
C SER A 49 -8.44 3.33 -3.01
N SER A 50 -8.12 3.32 -1.71
CA SER A 50 -6.83 2.86 -1.20
C SER A 50 -6.49 1.46 -1.70
N VAL A 51 -5.26 1.31 -2.16
CA VAL A 51 -4.63 0.03 -2.54
C VAL A 51 -3.55 -0.32 -1.53
N VAL A 52 -2.61 0.57 -1.31
CA VAL A 52 -1.42 0.34 -0.46
C VAL A 52 -1.81 0.28 1.02
N GLY A 53 -2.61 1.23 1.48
CA GLY A 53 -3.02 1.32 2.90
C GLY A 53 -3.86 0.15 3.39
N MET A 54 -4.40 -0.65 2.47
CA MET A 54 -5.22 -1.82 2.79
C MET A 54 -4.43 -3.14 2.75
N VAL A 55 -3.13 -3.10 2.49
CA VAL A 55 -2.26 -4.29 2.48
C VAL A 55 -1.89 -4.67 3.92
N LEU A 56 -1.93 -5.97 4.23
CA LEU A 56 -1.67 -6.53 5.56
C LEU A 56 -2.70 -6.12 6.63
N GLU A 57 -2.42 -6.43 7.90
CA GLU A 57 -3.35 -6.16 9.00
C GLU A 57 -3.35 -4.69 9.38
N THR A 58 -4.54 -4.13 9.53
CA THR A 58 -4.76 -2.73 9.88
C THR A 58 -5.87 -2.67 10.94
N PRO A 59 -5.57 -2.92 12.21
CA PRO A 59 -6.58 -2.92 13.27
C PRO A 59 -7.03 -1.51 13.66
N GLU A 60 -6.27 -0.47 13.28
CA GLU A 60 -6.58 0.90 13.62
C GLU A 60 -7.80 1.40 12.83
N ARG A 61 -8.54 2.30 13.47
CA ARG A 61 -9.63 2.99 12.79
C ARG A 61 -9.07 3.91 11.71
N CYS A 62 -9.42 3.63 10.45
CA CYS A 62 -9.01 4.46 9.33
C CYS A 62 -9.95 5.67 9.17
N MET A 63 -9.35 6.84 8.95
CA MET A 63 -10.05 7.98 8.37
C MET A 63 -9.98 7.85 6.85
N VAL A 64 -11.13 7.77 6.19
CA VAL A 64 -11.18 7.69 4.73
C VAL A 64 -11.39 9.07 4.14
N VAL A 65 -10.60 9.43 3.13
CA VAL A 65 -10.59 10.77 2.52
C VAL A 65 -10.77 10.68 1.00
N LYS A 66 -11.31 11.75 0.43
CA LYS A 66 -11.42 11.88 -1.03
C LYS A 66 -10.09 12.22 -1.67
N SER A 67 -9.91 11.81 -2.93
CA SER A 67 -8.78 12.17 -3.77
C SER A 67 -9.23 12.71 -5.12
N ASP A 68 -8.42 13.59 -5.71
CA ASP A 68 -8.64 14.16 -7.05
C ASP A 68 -8.24 13.20 -8.17
N VAL A 69 -7.52 12.10 -7.83
CA VAL A 69 -7.03 11.10 -8.77
C VAL A 69 -7.63 9.73 -8.47
N GLU A 70 -7.47 8.78 -9.39
CA GLU A 70 -8.01 7.42 -9.26
C GLU A 70 -6.90 6.37 -9.16
N GLY A 71 -7.26 5.19 -8.62
CA GLY A 71 -6.38 4.02 -8.54
C GLY A 71 -5.16 4.22 -7.66
N ILE A 72 -4.04 3.59 -8.02
CA ILE A 72 -2.81 3.63 -7.21
C ILE A 72 -2.23 5.04 -7.02
N MET A 73 -2.58 5.98 -7.89
CA MET A 73 -2.13 7.37 -7.77
C MET A 73 -2.72 8.07 -6.55
N GLN A 74 -3.80 7.57 -5.98
CA GLN A 74 -4.34 8.06 -4.71
C GLN A 74 -3.39 7.85 -3.51
N HIS A 75 -2.40 6.95 -3.64
CA HIS A 75 -1.35 6.80 -2.62
C HIS A 75 -0.54 8.09 -2.41
N PHE A 76 -0.58 9.00 -3.37
CA PHE A 76 0.10 10.29 -3.27
C PHE A 76 -0.76 11.27 -2.48
N ALA A 77 -0.44 11.49 -1.22
CA ALA A 77 -1.26 12.26 -0.27
C ALA A 77 -1.56 13.72 -0.70
N PHE A 78 -0.73 14.30 -1.58
CA PHE A 78 -0.99 15.64 -2.14
C PHE A 78 -2.16 15.68 -3.14
N SER A 79 -2.71 14.53 -3.54
CA SER A 79 -3.92 14.44 -4.32
C SER A 79 -5.20 14.40 -3.46
N TRP A 80 -5.08 14.42 -2.14
CA TRP A 80 -6.22 14.32 -1.24
C TRP A 80 -6.92 15.66 -1.08
N GLN A 81 -8.25 15.63 -1.16
CA GLN A 81 -9.08 16.84 -1.09
C GLN A 81 -9.11 17.42 0.32
N MET A 82 -8.97 18.73 0.40
CA MET A 82 -9.03 19.48 1.65
C MET A 82 -9.93 20.71 1.53
N HIS A 83 -10.76 20.95 2.55
CA HIS A 83 -11.54 22.16 2.69
C HIS A 83 -11.34 22.76 4.09
N GLY A 84 -11.08 24.07 4.15
CA GLY A 84 -10.93 24.76 5.43
C GLY A 84 -9.81 24.25 6.34
N GLY A 85 -8.79 23.59 5.78
CA GLY A 85 -7.68 23.00 6.54
C GLY A 85 -7.94 21.57 7.05
N GLU A 86 -9.10 20.98 6.71
CA GLU A 86 -9.43 19.60 7.03
C GLU A 86 -9.56 18.74 5.77
N PHE A 87 -9.29 17.44 5.87
CA PHE A 87 -9.53 16.49 4.78
C PHE A 87 -11.03 16.28 4.55
N ASP A 88 -11.43 16.20 3.28
CA ASP A 88 -12.77 15.78 2.88
C ASP A 88 -12.95 14.29 3.17
N LYS A 89 -13.71 14.00 4.23
CA LYS A 89 -13.97 12.64 4.71
C LYS A 89 -15.07 11.96 3.94
N VAL A 90 -14.97 10.65 3.80
CA VAL A 90 -16.05 9.76 3.34
C VAL A 90 -16.28 8.66 4.37
N GLU A 91 -17.46 8.04 4.33
CA GLU A 91 -17.84 7.06 5.35
C GLU A 91 -17.01 5.79 5.25
N ASP A 92 -16.76 5.29 4.02
CA ASP A 92 -16.09 4.01 3.78
C ASP A 92 -15.15 4.04 2.57
N VAL A 93 -14.22 3.09 2.55
CA VAL A 93 -13.43 2.78 1.36
C VAL A 93 -14.30 2.14 0.28
N ALA A 94 -13.93 2.32 -0.97
CA ALA A 94 -14.65 1.72 -2.11
C ALA A 94 -14.64 0.18 -2.03
N ASN A 95 -15.74 -0.45 -2.43
CA ASN A 95 -15.87 -1.91 -2.47
C ASN A 95 -14.77 -2.60 -3.30
N SER A 96 -14.28 -1.93 -4.36
CA SER A 96 -13.14 -2.41 -5.15
C SER A 96 -11.87 -2.52 -4.31
N SER A 97 -11.61 -1.56 -3.43
CA SER A 97 -10.46 -1.59 -2.50
C SER A 97 -10.58 -2.72 -1.49
N VAL A 98 -11.77 -2.96 -0.95
CA VAL A 98 -12.03 -4.09 -0.03
C VAL A 98 -11.81 -5.43 -0.74
N THR A 99 -12.30 -5.57 -1.97
CA THR A 99 -12.13 -6.79 -2.77
C THR A 99 -10.67 -7.03 -3.12
N PHE A 100 -9.96 -5.98 -3.53
CA PHE A 100 -8.53 -6.02 -3.80
C PHE A 100 -7.73 -6.47 -2.56
N ASN A 101 -8.00 -5.84 -1.42
CA ASN A 101 -7.35 -6.17 -0.15
C ASN A 101 -7.50 -7.65 0.18
N LYS A 102 -8.73 -8.20 0.11
CA LYS A 102 -8.99 -9.62 0.37
C LYS A 102 -8.21 -10.53 -0.58
N ALA A 103 -8.17 -10.19 -1.87
CA ALA A 103 -7.45 -10.98 -2.88
C ALA A 103 -5.92 -10.92 -2.66
N LEU A 104 -5.38 -9.73 -2.40
CA LEU A 104 -3.95 -9.54 -2.18
C LEU A 104 -3.48 -10.18 -0.89
N ASN A 105 -4.19 -9.96 0.22
CA ASN A 105 -3.83 -10.56 1.51
C ASN A 105 -4.00 -12.09 1.48
N GLY A 106 -5.04 -12.61 0.82
CA GLY A 106 -5.20 -14.03 0.58
C GLY A 106 -4.06 -14.64 -0.23
N TRP A 107 -3.56 -13.94 -1.26
CA TRP A 107 -2.39 -14.38 -2.00
C TRP A 107 -1.11 -14.32 -1.14
N LEU A 108 -0.88 -13.22 -0.42
CA LEU A 108 0.29 -13.05 0.45
C LEU A 108 0.34 -14.10 1.57
N SER A 109 -0.81 -14.48 2.14
CA SER A 109 -0.88 -15.49 3.21
C SER A 109 -0.52 -16.89 2.75
N ASN A 110 -0.63 -17.17 1.44
CA ASN A 110 -0.24 -18.45 0.85
C ASN A 110 1.25 -18.52 0.48
N LEU A 111 1.99 -17.42 0.62
CA LEU A 111 3.43 -17.37 0.36
C LEU A 111 4.24 -17.56 1.65
N SER A 112 5.37 -18.28 1.58
CA SER A 112 6.35 -18.27 2.65
C SER A 112 6.96 -16.87 2.81
N LYS A 113 7.66 -16.63 3.93
CA LYS A 113 8.35 -15.35 4.15
C LYS A 113 9.34 -15.07 3.01
N GLU A 114 10.14 -16.06 2.64
CA GLU A 114 11.15 -15.97 1.59
C GLU A 114 10.52 -15.70 0.22
N GLN A 115 9.36 -16.30 -0.06
CA GLN A 115 8.64 -16.06 -1.31
C GLN A 115 8.08 -14.63 -1.37
N ARG A 116 7.61 -14.09 -0.24
CA ARG A 116 7.15 -12.70 -0.17
C ARG A 116 8.29 -11.71 -0.39
N GLU A 117 9.44 -11.92 0.26
CA GLU A 117 10.64 -11.11 0.06
C GLU A 117 11.07 -11.12 -1.40
N ARG A 118 11.20 -12.30 -2.01
CA ARG A 118 11.56 -12.45 -3.42
C ARG A 118 10.56 -11.80 -4.38
N ALA A 119 9.26 -11.85 -4.10
CA ALA A 119 8.24 -11.22 -4.93
C ALA A 119 8.35 -9.69 -4.88
N VAL A 120 8.65 -9.12 -3.70
CA VAL A 120 8.89 -7.69 -3.53
C VAL A 120 10.19 -7.28 -4.23
N ASP A 121 11.28 -8.02 -4.04
CA ASP A 121 12.58 -7.75 -4.68
C ASP A 121 12.45 -7.80 -6.23
N ALA A 122 11.74 -8.79 -6.75
CA ALA A 122 11.47 -8.91 -8.18
C ALA A 122 10.68 -7.72 -8.72
N LEU A 123 9.66 -7.26 -7.98
CA LEU A 123 8.90 -6.06 -8.35
C LEU A 123 9.79 -4.82 -8.40
N PHE A 124 10.58 -4.59 -7.36
CA PHE A 124 11.47 -3.44 -7.30
C PHE A 124 12.56 -3.51 -8.36
N ALA A 125 13.15 -4.67 -8.62
CA ALA A 125 14.13 -4.84 -9.69
C ALA A 125 13.57 -4.43 -11.07
N VAL A 126 12.33 -4.83 -11.38
CA VAL A 126 11.67 -4.43 -12.63
C VAL A 126 11.37 -2.92 -12.66
N LEU A 127 10.94 -2.33 -11.54
CA LEU A 127 10.67 -0.89 -11.46
C LEU A 127 11.95 -0.06 -11.57
N GLU A 128 13.03 -0.47 -10.89
CA GLU A 128 14.34 0.20 -10.94
C GLU A 128 14.97 0.16 -12.33
N ALA A 129 14.72 -0.91 -13.10
CA ALA A 129 15.17 -1.02 -14.48
C ALA A 129 14.61 0.10 -15.39
N SER A 130 13.54 0.77 -14.98
CA SER A 130 13.05 1.97 -15.69
C SER A 130 14.04 3.14 -15.64
N GLY A 131 15.04 3.11 -14.75
CA GLY A 131 15.96 4.23 -14.50
C GLY A 131 15.30 5.47 -13.88
N ALA A 132 14.02 5.41 -13.58
CA ALA A 132 13.27 6.52 -13.00
C ALA A 132 13.40 6.53 -11.48
N GLY A 133 13.78 7.66 -10.91
CA GLY A 133 13.93 7.82 -9.45
C GLY A 133 12.60 7.83 -8.67
N SER A 134 11.46 7.74 -9.34
CA SER A 134 10.13 7.68 -8.74
C SER A 134 9.09 7.11 -9.70
N ILE A 135 7.96 6.64 -9.16
CA ILE A 135 6.81 6.16 -9.96
C ILE A 135 6.29 7.29 -10.87
N SER A 136 6.22 8.52 -10.38
CA SER A 136 5.79 9.67 -11.16
C SER A 136 6.72 9.94 -12.35
N ALA A 137 8.05 9.85 -12.15
CA ALA A 137 9.04 9.99 -13.22
C ALA A 137 8.93 8.84 -14.23
N MET A 138 8.70 7.62 -13.78
CA MET A 138 8.47 6.45 -14.62
C MET A 138 7.23 6.64 -15.51
N MET A 139 6.12 7.10 -14.94
CA MET A 139 4.90 7.39 -15.70
C MET A 139 5.10 8.52 -16.71
N ALA A 140 5.84 9.58 -16.34
CA ALA A 140 6.18 10.68 -17.24
C ALA A 140 7.08 10.24 -18.42
N ALA A 141 7.98 9.27 -18.18
CA ALA A 141 8.82 8.70 -19.23
C ALA A 141 8.02 7.87 -20.25
N GLY A 142 6.84 7.38 -19.84
CA GLY A 142 5.92 6.64 -20.71
C GLY A 142 6.51 5.36 -21.27
N PRO A 143 6.19 4.99 -22.53
CA PRO A 143 6.62 3.71 -23.11
C PRO A 143 8.13 3.52 -23.29
N LYS A 144 8.92 4.57 -23.17
CA LYS A 144 10.38 4.52 -23.39
C LYS A 144 11.12 3.61 -22.41
N VAL A 145 10.58 3.41 -21.21
CA VAL A 145 11.18 2.57 -20.15
C VAL A 145 10.77 1.10 -20.24
N ILE A 146 9.79 0.77 -21.09
CA ILE A 146 9.25 -0.61 -21.20
C ILE A 146 10.31 -1.63 -21.62
N PRO A 147 11.21 -1.35 -22.60
CA PRO A 147 12.18 -2.35 -23.02
C PRO A 147 13.11 -2.81 -21.89
N GLU A 148 13.63 -1.90 -21.07
CA GLU A 148 14.52 -2.18 -19.95
C GLU A 148 13.79 -2.96 -18.86
N MET A 149 12.58 -2.53 -18.51
CA MET A 149 11.72 -3.22 -17.54
C MET A 149 11.39 -4.64 -18.02
N LEU A 150 11.05 -4.80 -19.30
CA LEU A 150 10.74 -6.10 -19.88
C LEU A 150 11.98 -7.01 -19.94
N GLY A 151 13.15 -6.47 -20.25
CA GLY A 151 14.42 -7.18 -20.20
C GLY A 151 14.70 -7.77 -18.82
N THR A 152 14.55 -6.96 -17.78
CA THR A 152 14.71 -7.38 -16.38
C THR A 152 13.66 -8.43 -16.00
N TYR A 153 12.39 -8.21 -16.35
CA TYR A 153 11.32 -9.18 -16.11
C TYR A 153 11.59 -10.54 -16.74
N VAL A 154 12.04 -10.58 -17.99
CA VAL A 154 12.38 -11.84 -18.69
C VAL A 154 13.56 -12.55 -18.02
N GLY A 155 14.51 -11.79 -17.45
CA GLY A 155 15.66 -12.32 -16.70
C GLY A 155 15.33 -12.91 -15.34
N LEU A 156 14.15 -12.65 -14.78
CA LEU A 156 13.71 -13.22 -13.50
C LEU A 156 13.58 -14.76 -13.58
N SER A 157 13.70 -15.43 -12.44
CA SER A 157 13.40 -16.86 -12.35
C SER A 157 11.95 -17.15 -12.73
N VAL A 158 11.67 -18.40 -13.14
CA VAL A 158 10.29 -18.83 -13.48
C VAL A 158 9.34 -18.63 -12.29
N GLU A 159 9.82 -18.89 -11.08
CA GLU A 159 9.04 -18.73 -9.85
C GLU A 159 8.74 -17.25 -9.56
N ASP A 160 9.74 -16.38 -9.65
CA ASP A 160 9.58 -14.95 -9.40
C ASP A 160 8.63 -14.30 -10.43
N ARG A 161 8.74 -14.67 -11.71
CA ARG A 161 7.79 -14.25 -12.75
C ARG A 161 6.37 -14.71 -12.45
N ARG A 162 6.20 -15.95 -11.99
CA ARG A 162 4.87 -16.47 -11.63
C ARG A 162 4.28 -15.67 -10.46
N ASN A 163 5.05 -15.44 -9.41
CA ASN A 163 4.61 -14.67 -8.25
C ASN A 163 4.28 -13.21 -8.63
N LEU A 164 5.13 -12.58 -9.42
CA LEU A 164 4.91 -11.20 -9.91
C LEU A 164 3.67 -11.12 -10.80
N ASN A 165 3.45 -12.08 -11.71
CA ASN A 165 2.25 -12.13 -12.55
C ASN A 165 0.97 -12.32 -11.76
N GLN A 166 1.00 -13.12 -10.69
CA GLN A 166 -0.14 -13.27 -9.79
C GLN A 166 -0.48 -11.95 -9.09
N ALA A 167 0.53 -11.26 -8.54
CA ALA A 167 0.35 -9.95 -7.92
C ALA A 167 -0.21 -8.91 -8.92
N LEU A 168 0.39 -8.82 -10.11
CA LEU A 168 -0.07 -7.91 -11.16
C LEU A 168 -1.49 -8.24 -11.63
N GLY A 169 -1.83 -9.53 -11.73
CA GLY A 169 -3.19 -9.97 -12.07
C GLY A 169 -4.22 -9.51 -11.05
N ILE A 170 -3.92 -9.63 -9.75
CA ILE A 170 -4.77 -9.14 -8.65
C ILE A 170 -4.94 -7.62 -8.74
N MET A 171 -3.85 -6.89 -8.94
CA MET A 171 -3.88 -5.42 -9.09
C MET A 171 -4.69 -4.99 -10.30
N LEU A 172 -4.54 -5.67 -11.44
CA LEU A 172 -5.29 -5.36 -12.67
C LEU A 172 -6.80 -5.62 -12.48
N GLN A 173 -7.17 -6.74 -11.87
CA GLN A 173 -8.57 -7.05 -11.58
C GLN A 173 -9.20 -5.98 -10.67
N ALA A 174 -8.48 -5.50 -9.66
CA ALA A 174 -8.95 -4.42 -8.80
C ALA A 174 -9.11 -3.09 -9.56
N ALA A 175 -8.16 -2.75 -10.42
CA ALA A 175 -8.22 -1.54 -11.25
C ALA A 175 -9.38 -1.58 -12.27
N LEU A 176 -9.72 -2.78 -12.79
CA LEU A 176 -10.82 -2.98 -13.72
C LEU A 176 -12.19 -3.12 -13.04
N ALA A 177 -12.23 -3.44 -11.74
CA ALA A 177 -13.45 -3.47 -10.94
C ALA A 177 -13.96 -2.04 -10.76
N ARG A 178 -14.51 -1.45 -11.84
CA ARG A 178 -15.12 -0.12 -11.83
C ARG A 178 -16.21 -0.09 -10.77
N ASN A 179 -16.11 0.83 -9.82
CA ASN A 179 -17.25 1.24 -9.01
C ASN A 179 -18.37 1.64 -9.97
N PRO A 180 -19.56 1.04 -9.90
CA PRO A 180 -20.72 1.61 -10.54
C PRO A 180 -20.91 2.98 -9.88
N LYS A 181 -20.62 4.05 -10.62
CA LYS A 181 -20.95 5.42 -10.17
C LYS A 181 -22.40 5.39 -9.76
N VAL A 182 -22.68 5.56 -8.48
CA VAL A 182 -24.02 5.81 -7.98
C VAL A 182 -24.45 7.10 -8.66
N ARG A 183 -25.26 6.98 -9.73
CA ARG A 183 -25.94 8.13 -10.32
C ARG A 183 -26.84 8.68 -9.23
N ARG A 184 -26.43 9.78 -8.59
CA ARG A 184 -27.33 10.60 -7.81
C ARG A 184 -28.41 11.12 -8.78
N ARG A 185 -29.64 10.67 -8.58
CA ARG A 185 -30.83 11.34 -9.09
C ARG A 185 -31.14 12.54 -8.21
#